data_fb292fb231c1a8ca2dc897e4b3455313
#
_entry.id   fb292fb231c1a8ca2dc897e4b3455313
#
_cell.length_a   1.000
_cell.length_b   1.000
_cell.length_c   1.000
_cell.angle_alpha   90.00
_cell.angle_beta   90.00
_cell.angle_gamma   90.00
#
_symmetry.space_group_name_H-M   'P 1'
#
loop_
_entity.id
_entity.type
_entity.pdbx_description
1 polymer ?
#
loop_
_entity_poly.entity_id
_entity_poly.type
_entity_poly.pdbx_seq_one_letter_code
_entity_poly.pdbx_strand_id
1 'polypeptide(L)'
;MFRARRASPAPVWLIPVVFAGLYAVFAAFSLATTQTEHGIALIWPSSGVLFAGLLLSTRQSRLLLLALIAPVSMAVNMAFGATFAIAAGLTLANVLEGAIAVAIACGLDGRCGRFDDPRWIARFVIASVCASAASALIASVATGAIDSPTFLYSWFKTVFLGMLIVAPVIVTGVHTVSDRTRIAFDRRKILAAGLFATVSIVATFGQTDYPLLFLPVVAIVFVTFIAGVAGALVMICAITIAATISLIVGTSPITFVSDPLQKIYFTQFYLLTIFASSLPPAALLARSRAQMAEIELRKAQHDAAQAFAHVGHWRYCLRTNTSQWSDGMFAI
;
A
#
# COMPACT_ATOMS: atom_id res chain seq x y z
N MET A 1 38.80 -4.07 -13.21
CA MET A 1 38.72 -4.14 -11.74
C MET A 1 38.05 -2.85 -11.22
N PHE A 2 36.72 -2.72 -11.36
CA PHE A 2 35.94 -1.58 -10.87
C PHE A 2 35.48 -1.89 -9.45
N ARG A 3 36.11 -1.30 -8.43
CA ARG A 3 35.56 -1.28 -7.07
C ARG A 3 34.30 -0.43 -7.08
N ALA A 4 33.13 -1.08 -7.05
CA ALA A 4 31.89 -0.39 -6.71
C ALA A 4 32.08 0.29 -5.34
N ARG A 5 32.06 1.63 -5.30
CA ARG A 5 32.00 2.39 -4.05
C ARG A 5 30.78 1.89 -3.29
N ARG A 6 30.98 1.13 -2.24
CA ARG A 6 29.94 0.87 -1.23
C ARG A 6 29.56 2.24 -0.66
N ALA A 7 28.39 2.71 -1.00
CA ALA A 7 27.82 3.86 -0.29
C ALA A 7 27.83 3.51 1.21
N SER A 8 28.34 4.43 2.02
CA SER A 8 28.32 4.29 3.48
C SER A 8 26.86 4.04 3.90
N PRO A 9 26.58 3.06 4.80
CA PRO A 9 25.24 2.82 5.26
C PRO A 9 24.67 4.12 5.84
N ALA A 10 23.46 4.50 5.43
CA ALA A 10 22.78 5.68 5.96
C ALA A 10 22.72 5.56 7.50
N PRO A 11 22.91 6.67 8.23
CA PRO A 11 22.91 6.66 9.69
C PRO A 11 21.57 6.15 10.23
N VAL A 12 21.61 5.36 11.30
CA VAL A 12 20.46 4.68 11.91
C VAL A 12 19.31 5.63 12.28
N TRP A 13 19.62 6.88 12.56
CA TRP A 13 18.65 7.93 12.94
C TRP A 13 17.95 8.60 11.75
N LEU A 14 18.50 8.51 10.53
CA LEU A 14 17.98 9.26 9.37
C LEU A 14 16.53 8.88 9.03
N ILE A 15 16.25 7.58 8.87
CA ILE A 15 14.90 7.10 8.55
C ILE A 15 13.91 7.52 9.65
N PRO A 16 14.16 7.28 10.97
CA PRO A 16 13.26 7.73 12.02
C PRO A 16 12.96 9.23 12.00
N VAL A 17 13.96 10.08 11.82
CA VAL A 17 13.75 11.54 11.80
C VAL A 17 12.92 11.98 10.59
N VAL A 18 13.21 11.46 9.39
CA VAL A 18 12.44 11.77 8.19
C VAL A 18 10.99 11.35 8.34
N PHE A 19 10.73 10.13 8.84
CA PHE A 19 9.36 9.63 9.00
C PHE A 19 8.61 10.33 10.15
N ALA A 20 9.27 10.74 11.21
CA ALA A 20 8.66 11.56 12.24
C ALA A 20 8.26 12.95 11.72
N GLY A 21 9.10 13.57 10.89
CA GLY A 21 8.77 14.83 10.22
C GLY A 21 7.59 14.69 9.24
N LEU A 22 7.59 13.65 8.40
CA LEU A 22 6.47 13.36 7.50
C LEU A 22 5.18 13.08 8.30
N TYR A 23 5.26 12.32 9.39
CA TYR A 23 4.13 12.09 10.28
C TYR A 23 3.54 13.40 10.79
N ALA A 24 4.38 14.33 11.27
CA ALA A 24 3.94 15.64 11.76
C ALA A 24 3.18 16.43 10.69
N VAL A 25 3.74 16.48 9.47
CA VAL A 25 3.12 17.20 8.34
C VAL A 25 1.76 16.61 7.99
N PHE A 26 1.67 15.29 7.85
CA PHE A 26 0.40 14.63 7.49
C PHE A 26 -0.63 14.66 8.62
N ALA A 27 -0.19 14.58 9.90
CA ALA A 27 -1.09 14.72 11.04
C ALA A 27 -1.66 16.15 11.14
N ALA A 28 -0.80 17.17 11.00
CA ALA A 28 -1.23 18.56 10.99
C ALA A 28 -2.17 18.86 9.81
N PHE A 29 -1.84 18.38 8.61
CA PHE A 29 -2.72 18.49 7.44
C PHE A 29 -4.09 17.84 7.67
N SER A 30 -4.11 16.62 8.20
CA SER A 30 -5.37 15.92 8.49
C SER A 30 -6.21 16.66 9.53
N LEU A 31 -5.61 17.13 10.63
CA LEU A 31 -6.33 17.91 11.63
C LEU A 31 -6.86 19.25 11.08
N ALA A 32 -6.06 19.95 10.28
CA ALA A 32 -6.50 21.20 9.64
C ALA A 32 -7.70 20.98 8.71
N THR A 33 -7.76 19.85 8.01
CA THR A 33 -8.86 19.54 7.08
C THR A 33 -10.11 18.97 7.78
N THR A 34 -9.96 18.39 8.98
CA THR A 34 -11.09 17.86 9.76
C THR A 34 -11.79 18.88 10.64
N GLN A 35 -11.22 20.05 10.85
CA GLN A 35 -11.88 21.16 11.58
C GLN A 35 -13.00 21.83 10.78
N THR A 36 -13.29 21.39 9.56
CA THR A 36 -14.50 21.79 8.79
C THR A 36 -15.75 21.18 9.42
N GLU A 37 -16.93 21.73 9.09
CA GLU A 37 -18.24 21.50 9.72
C GLU A 37 -18.65 20.03 10.02
N HIS A 38 -17.95 19.04 9.50
CA HIS A 38 -18.30 17.62 9.63
C HIS A 38 -17.29 16.77 10.40
N GLY A 39 -16.14 17.30 10.82
CA GLY A 39 -15.25 16.71 11.83
C GLY A 39 -14.63 15.32 11.56
N ILE A 40 -14.75 14.74 10.36
CA ILE A 40 -14.26 13.41 10.03
C ILE A 40 -13.36 13.45 8.80
N ALA A 41 -12.12 12.99 8.94
CA ALA A 41 -11.20 12.80 7.83
C ALA A 41 -11.61 11.59 6.97
N LEU A 42 -11.40 11.66 5.66
CA LEU A 42 -11.59 10.52 4.77
C LEU A 42 -10.56 9.41 5.07
N ILE A 43 -9.32 9.78 5.26
CA ILE A 43 -8.20 8.91 5.62
C ILE A 43 -7.30 9.62 6.63
N TRP A 44 -6.49 8.84 7.36
CA TRP A 44 -5.44 9.35 8.26
C TRP A 44 -4.05 8.96 7.74
N PRO A 45 -3.46 9.76 6.85
CA PRO A 45 -2.21 9.38 6.16
C PRO A 45 -1.03 9.18 7.10
N SER A 46 -1.00 9.88 8.24
CA SER A 46 0.08 9.78 9.23
C SER A 46 0.24 8.36 9.80
N SER A 47 -0.86 7.59 9.99
CA SER A 47 -0.78 6.18 10.37
C SER A 47 -0.07 5.33 9.31
N GLY A 48 -0.35 5.57 8.05
CA GLY A 48 0.35 4.91 6.94
C GLY A 48 1.82 5.31 6.83
N VAL A 49 2.14 6.57 7.07
CA VAL A 49 3.55 7.07 7.14
C VAL A 49 4.30 6.40 8.27
N LEU A 50 3.72 6.36 9.48
CA LEU A 50 4.32 5.68 10.63
C LEU A 50 4.57 4.21 10.33
N PHE A 51 3.56 3.51 9.80
CA PHE A 51 3.69 2.09 9.49
C PHE A 51 4.75 1.84 8.41
N ALA A 52 4.79 2.65 7.33
CA ALA A 52 5.83 2.57 6.31
C ALA A 52 7.23 2.78 6.90
N GLY A 53 7.41 3.79 7.76
CA GLY A 53 8.66 4.05 8.44
C GLY A 53 9.12 2.88 9.29
N LEU A 54 8.20 2.23 10.02
CA LEU A 54 8.49 1.04 10.81
C LEU A 54 8.85 -0.18 9.94
N LEU A 55 8.17 -0.36 8.80
CA LEU A 55 8.47 -1.44 7.85
C LEU A 55 9.87 -1.30 7.21
N LEU A 56 10.27 -0.07 6.90
CA LEU A 56 11.57 0.24 6.28
C LEU A 56 12.73 0.32 7.30
N SER A 57 12.42 0.32 8.59
CA SER A 57 13.38 0.50 9.68
C SER A 57 13.96 -0.81 10.19
N THR A 58 15.23 -0.79 10.64
CA THR A 58 15.83 -1.85 11.46
C THR A 58 15.18 -1.90 12.83
N ARG A 59 15.38 -2.98 13.59
CA ARG A 59 14.78 -3.14 14.94
C ARG A 59 15.13 -1.97 15.88
N GLN A 60 16.37 -1.49 15.86
CA GLN A 60 16.78 -0.33 16.66
C GLN A 60 16.14 0.97 16.18
N SER A 61 16.09 1.19 14.87
CA SER A 61 15.46 2.36 14.26
C SER A 61 13.95 2.41 14.52
N ARG A 62 13.27 1.25 14.65
CA ARG A 62 11.83 1.17 15.00
C ARG A 62 11.56 1.75 16.38
N LEU A 63 12.37 1.37 17.38
CA LEU A 63 12.24 1.92 18.74
C LEU A 63 12.48 3.42 18.77
N LEU A 64 13.50 3.90 18.05
CA LEU A 64 13.79 5.32 17.91
C LEU A 64 12.61 6.05 17.22
N LEU A 65 12.04 5.50 16.15
CA LEU A 65 10.89 6.11 15.48
C LEU A 65 9.68 6.21 16.42
N LEU A 66 9.32 5.14 17.13
CA LEU A 66 8.22 5.17 18.10
C LEU A 66 8.47 6.19 19.22
N ALA A 67 9.70 6.30 19.71
CA ALA A 67 10.10 7.29 20.71
C ALA A 67 9.99 8.73 20.17
N LEU A 68 10.31 8.98 18.88
CA LEU A 68 10.16 10.29 18.25
C LEU A 68 8.70 10.64 17.95
N ILE A 69 7.88 9.64 17.58
CA ILE A 69 6.45 9.87 17.33
C ILE A 69 5.70 10.34 18.58
N ALA A 70 6.07 9.88 19.77
CA ALA A 70 5.39 10.27 21.00
C ALA A 70 5.38 11.80 21.22
N PRO A 71 6.52 12.51 21.29
CA PRO A 71 6.51 13.97 21.45
C PRO A 71 5.93 14.70 20.23
N VAL A 72 6.12 14.19 19.02
CA VAL A 72 5.58 14.77 17.77
C VAL A 72 4.06 14.71 17.78
N SER A 73 3.47 13.54 18.04
CA SER A 73 2.01 13.37 18.12
C SER A 73 1.42 14.22 19.23
N MET A 74 2.06 14.26 20.40
CA MET A 74 1.65 15.10 21.53
C MET A 74 1.60 16.58 21.13
N ALA A 75 2.69 17.09 20.55
CA ALA A 75 2.81 18.49 20.13
C ALA A 75 1.75 18.86 19.07
N VAL A 76 1.55 18.01 18.07
CA VAL A 76 0.56 18.24 17.02
C VAL A 76 -0.85 18.27 17.61
N ASN A 77 -1.25 17.28 18.41
CA ASN A 77 -2.60 17.25 19.00
C ASN A 77 -2.86 18.49 19.89
N MET A 78 -1.87 18.90 20.71
CA MET A 78 -2.00 20.09 21.53
C MET A 78 -2.06 21.38 20.71
N ALA A 79 -1.30 21.50 19.63
CA ALA A 79 -1.35 22.64 18.72
C ALA A 79 -2.72 22.83 18.04
N PHE A 80 -3.47 21.73 17.88
CA PHE A 80 -4.85 21.75 17.37
C PHE A 80 -5.92 21.73 18.46
N GLY A 81 -5.57 22.11 19.70
CA GLY A 81 -6.51 22.41 20.78
C GLY A 81 -6.86 21.24 21.71
N ALA A 82 -6.25 20.07 21.55
CA ALA A 82 -6.46 18.99 22.51
C ALA A 82 -5.85 19.34 23.89
N THR A 83 -6.55 19.02 24.98
CA THR A 83 -5.98 19.10 26.32
C THR A 83 -4.82 18.12 26.48
N PHE A 84 -3.93 18.37 27.45
CA PHE A 84 -2.79 17.48 27.70
C PHE A 84 -3.22 16.01 27.89
N ALA A 85 -4.29 15.75 28.64
CA ALA A 85 -4.80 14.41 28.92
C ALA A 85 -5.29 13.72 27.63
N ILE A 86 -6.08 14.42 26.80
CA ILE A 86 -6.56 13.92 25.52
C ILE A 86 -5.38 13.68 24.56
N ALA A 87 -4.48 14.65 24.43
CA ALA A 87 -3.30 14.53 23.56
C ALA A 87 -2.41 13.35 23.99
N ALA A 88 -2.23 13.10 25.29
CA ALA A 88 -1.49 11.95 25.80
C ALA A 88 -2.16 10.62 25.42
N GLY A 89 -3.48 10.51 25.56
CA GLY A 89 -4.24 9.33 25.19
C GLY A 89 -4.21 9.07 23.66
N LEU A 90 -4.39 10.11 22.84
CA LEU A 90 -4.28 10.00 21.38
C LEU A 90 -2.86 9.64 20.94
N THR A 91 -1.84 10.17 21.63
CA THR A 91 -0.45 9.79 21.39
C THR A 91 -0.20 8.33 21.71
N LEU A 92 -0.73 7.84 22.83
CA LEU A 92 -0.66 6.42 23.18
C LEU A 92 -1.34 5.55 22.12
N ALA A 93 -2.52 5.95 21.63
CA ALA A 93 -3.21 5.26 20.54
C ALA A 93 -2.32 5.15 19.29
N ASN A 94 -1.70 6.24 18.85
CA ASN A 94 -0.85 6.28 17.65
C ASN A 94 0.44 5.46 17.82
N VAL A 95 1.09 5.51 18.98
CA VAL A 95 2.33 4.74 19.24
C VAL A 95 2.03 3.24 19.31
N LEU A 96 0.98 2.84 20.04
CA LEU A 96 0.59 1.43 20.13
C LEU A 96 0.08 0.87 18.81
N GLU A 97 -0.64 1.68 18.02
CA GLU A 97 -1.04 1.36 16.64
C GLU A 97 0.17 0.94 15.79
N GLY A 98 1.21 1.78 15.74
CA GLY A 98 2.43 1.48 15.01
C GLY A 98 3.17 0.24 15.54
N ALA A 99 3.25 0.10 16.85
CA ALA A 99 3.90 -1.04 17.51
C ALA A 99 3.17 -2.37 17.21
N ILE A 100 1.84 -2.39 17.31
CA ILE A 100 1.00 -3.57 17.00
C ILE A 100 1.11 -3.90 15.51
N ALA A 101 0.99 -2.89 14.63
CA ALA A 101 1.07 -3.09 13.19
C ALA A 101 2.37 -3.76 12.79
N VAL A 102 3.52 -3.25 13.22
CA VAL A 102 4.82 -3.81 12.86
C VAL A 102 5.09 -5.17 13.51
N ALA A 103 4.62 -5.39 14.75
CA ALA A 103 4.78 -6.67 15.45
C ALA A 103 4.03 -7.81 14.72
N ILE A 104 2.80 -7.57 14.30
CA ILE A 104 2.01 -8.57 13.56
C ILE A 104 2.56 -8.74 12.14
N ALA A 105 2.86 -7.65 11.43
CA ALA A 105 3.33 -7.71 10.05
C ALA A 105 4.68 -8.42 9.93
N CYS A 106 5.68 -8.03 10.72
CA CYS A 106 7.05 -8.54 10.59
C CYS A 106 7.35 -9.73 11.51
N GLY A 107 6.46 -10.04 12.48
CA GLY A 107 6.63 -11.13 13.43
C GLY A 107 7.84 -10.97 14.35
N LEU A 108 8.16 -12.03 15.11
CA LEU A 108 9.27 -12.04 16.05
C LEU A 108 10.65 -11.95 15.36
N ASP A 109 10.75 -12.47 14.14
CA ASP A 109 12.00 -12.45 13.36
C ASP A 109 12.33 -11.04 12.82
N GLY A 110 11.41 -10.10 12.93
CA GLY A 110 11.58 -8.73 12.48
C GLY A 110 11.69 -8.56 10.96
N ARG A 111 11.51 -9.62 10.19
CA ARG A 111 11.58 -9.61 8.72
C ARG A 111 10.25 -9.22 8.13
N CYS A 112 10.24 -8.11 7.43
CA CYS A 112 9.07 -7.65 6.71
C CYS A 112 9.11 -8.17 5.26
N GLY A 113 7.95 -8.52 4.71
CA GLY A 113 7.82 -8.98 3.33
C GLY A 113 7.70 -7.82 2.33
N ARG A 114 7.40 -8.16 1.09
CA ARG A 114 7.22 -7.22 -0.02
C ARG A 114 5.77 -7.27 -0.52
N PHE A 115 5.28 -6.18 -1.08
CA PHE A 115 3.92 -6.07 -1.63
C PHE A 115 3.72 -6.81 -2.97
N ASP A 116 4.71 -7.54 -3.44
CA ASP A 116 4.62 -8.51 -4.54
C ASP A 116 4.31 -9.94 -4.07
N ASP A 117 4.21 -10.19 -2.74
CA ASP A 117 3.79 -11.47 -2.17
C ASP A 117 2.36 -11.37 -1.59
N PRO A 118 1.38 -12.14 -2.13
CA PRO A 118 0.00 -12.14 -1.63
C PRO A 118 -0.13 -12.55 -0.16
N ARG A 119 0.76 -13.43 0.33
CA ARG A 119 0.76 -13.86 1.75
C ARG A 119 1.19 -12.73 2.67
N TRP A 120 2.14 -11.92 2.20
CA TRP A 120 2.55 -10.72 2.91
C TRP A 120 1.42 -9.69 2.94
N ILE A 121 0.72 -9.46 1.82
CA ILE A 121 -0.42 -8.54 1.77
C ILE A 121 -1.50 -8.98 2.77
N ALA A 122 -1.85 -10.26 2.84
CA ALA A 122 -2.83 -10.75 3.82
C ALA A 122 -2.39 -10.47 5.26
N ARG A 123 -1.10 -10.72 5.60
CA ARG A 123 -0.55 -10.40 6.92
C ARG A 123 -0.55 -8.91 7.21
N PHE A 124 -0.22 -8.08 6.23
CA PHE A 124 -0.26 -6.63 6.33
C PHE A 124 -1.68 -6.10 6.58
N VAL A 125 -2.69 -6.65 5.89
CA VAL A 125 -4.11 -6.29 6.11
C VAL A 125 -4.55 -6.68 7.52
N ILE A 126 -4.23 -7.89 7.99
CA ILE A 126 -4.54 -8.34 9.36
C ILE A 126 -3.87 -7.42 10.39
N ALA A 127 -2.60 -7.08 10.18
CA ALA A 127 -1.86 -6.17 11.05
C ALA A 127 -2.54 -4.79 11.12
N SER A 128 -2.95 -4.26 9.96
CA SER A 128 -3.67 -2.97 9.87
C SER A 128 -5.03 -3.02 10.57
N VAL A 129 -5.80 -4.10 10.43
CA VAL A 129 -7.09 -4.27 11.13
C VAL A 129 -6.90 -4.28 12.64
N CYS A 130 -5.98 -5.12 13.15
CA CYS A 130 -5.74 -5.23 14.59
C CYS A 130 -5.21 -3.91 15.19
N ALA A 131 -4.29 -3.26 14.52
CA ALA A 131 -3.71 -1.99 14.94
C ALA A 131 -4.77 -0.87 14.98
N SER A 132 -5.57 -0.73 13.91
CA SER A 132 -6.61 0.28 13.83
C SER A 132 -7.72 0.06 14.86
N ALA A 133 -8.09 -1.20 15.13
CA ALA A 133 -9.07 -1.53 16.18
C ALA A 133 -8.56 -1.17 17.56
N ALA A 134 -7.31 -1.50 17.88
CA ALA A 134 -6.69 -1.13 19.15
C ALA A 134 -6.59 0.40 19.30
N SER A 135 -6.16 1.10 18.23
CA SER A 135 -6.10 2.57 18.20
C SER A 135 -7.46 3.20 18.46
N ALA A 136 -8.52 2.71 17.80
CA ALA A 136 -9.88 3.21 17.97
C ALA A 136 -10.39 3.05 19.41
N LEU A 137 -10.13 1.92 20.04
CA LEU A 137 -10.50 1.67 21.44
C LEU A 137 -9.77 2.63 22.40
N ILE A 138 -8.46 2.79 22.22
CA ILE A 138 -7.67 3.68 23.08
C ILE A 138 -8.10 5.14 22.90
N ALA A 139 -8.29 5.57 21.65
CA ALA A 139 -8.74 6.93 21.34
C ALA A 139 -10.14 7.22 21.91
N SER A 140 -11.06 6.25 21.84
CA SER A 140 -12.42 6.42 22.41
C SER A 140 -12.42 6.58 23.93
N VAL A 141 -11.56 5.83 24.63
CA VAL A 141 -11.37 6.00 26.08
C VAL A 141 -10.76 7.36 26.39
N ALA A 142 -9.72 7.76 25.66
CA ALA A 142 -9.00 9.02 25.89
C ALA A 142 -9.88 10.27 25.65
N THR A 143 -10.81 10.19 24.70
CA THR A 143 -11.74 11.29 24.38
C THR A 143 -13.07 11.23 25.15
N GLY A 144 -13.30 10.18 25.94
CA GLY A 144 -14.59 9.95 26.60
C GLY A 144 -15.71 9.53 25.67
N ALA A 145 -15.39 9.09 24.46
CA ALA A 145 -16.35 8.71 23.42
C ALA A 145 -16.57 7.19 23.34
N ILE A 146 -16.35 6.44 24.44
CA ILE A 146 -16.42 4.97 24.46
C ILE A 146 -17.82 4.45 24.10
N ASP A 147 -18.86 5.18 24.47
CA ASP A 147 -20.26 4.85 24.19
C ASP A 147 -20.74 5.33 22.82
N SER A 148 -19.83 5.87 21.99
CA SER A 148 -20.14 6.34 20.64
C SER A 148 -19.68 5.35 19.58
N PRO A 149 -20.56 4.46 19.06
CA PRO A 149 -20.22 3.55 17.97
C PRO A 149 -19.75 4.31 16.70
N THR A 150 -20.31 5.49 16.46
CA THR A 150 -19.95 6.35 15.34
C THR A 150 -18.50 6.79 15.43
N PHE A 151 -18.02 7.21 16.61
CA PHE A 151 -16.63 7.58 16.82
C PHE A 151 -15.68 6.40 16.59
N LEU A 152 -15.96 5.27 17.24
CA LEU A 152 -15.17 4.04 17.10
C LEU A 152 -15.04 3.61 15.63
N TYR A 153 -16.18 3.56 14.93
CA TYR A 153 -16.22 3.11 13.54
C TYR A 153 -15.52 4.10 12.60
N SER A 154 -15.69 5.41 12.82
CA SER A 154 -15.02 6.44 12.03
C SER A 154 -13.51 6.43 12.25
N TRP A 155 -13.05 6.36 13.50
CA TRP A 155 -11.62 6.29 13.82
C TRP A 155 -10.98 5.05 13.20
N PHE A 156 -11.57 3.88 13.43
CA PHE A 156 -11.09 2.62 12.84
C PHE A 156 -10.91 2.72 11.33
N LYS A 157 -11.94 3.14 10.60
CA LYS A 157 -11.89 3.19 9.14
C LYS A 157 -10.85 4.18 8.61
N THR A 158 -10.79 5.35 9.23
CA THR A 158 -9.89 6.43 8.81
C THR A 158 -8.42 6.02 8.97
N VAL A 159 -8.07 5.43 10.10
CA VAL A 159 -6.74 4.88 10.40
C VAL A 159 -6.41 3.69 9.50
N PHE A 160 -7.34 2.74 9.39
CA PHE A 160 -7.17 1.54 8.58
C PHE A 160 -6.90 1.87 7.11
N LEU A 161 -7.67 2.78 6.51
CA LEU A 161 -7.45 3.22 5.13
C LEU A 161 -6.14 3.99 4.97
N GLY A 162 -5.76 4.81 5.95
CA GLY A 162 -4.47 5.46 5.97
C GLY A 162 -3.30 4.47 5.88
N MET A 163 -3.35 3.40 6.68
CA MET A 163 -2.37 2.31 6.60
C MET A 163 -2.40 1.58 5.26
N LEU A 164 -3.59 1.18 4.79
CA LEU A 164 -3.74 0.40 3.56
C LEU A 164 -3.26 1.13 2.30
N ILE A 165 -3.47 2.44 2.24
CA ILE A 165 -3.17 3.22 1.04
C ILE A 165 -1.75 3.77 1.09
N VAL A 166 -1.37 4.42 2.19
CA VAL A 166 -0.13 5.19 2.24
C VAL A 166 1.10 4.30 2.46
N ALA A 167 1.01 3.29 3.35
CA ALA A 167 2.17 2.47 3.66
C ALA A 167 2.69 1.67 2.45
N PRO A 168 1.86 0.98 1.64
CA PRO A 168 2.33 0.26 0.46
C PRO A 168 2.95 1.19 -0.60
N VAL A 169 2.37 2.40 -0.79
CA VAL A 169 2.89 3.39 -1.75
C VAL A 169 4.31 3.80 -1.37
N ILE A 170 4.55 4.16 -0.12
CA ILE A 170 5.86 4.58 0.36
C ILE A 170 6.87 3.42 0.28
N VAL A 171 6.52 2.25 0.84
CA VAL A 171 7.43 1.09 0.90
C VAL A 171 7.81 0.61 -0.50
N THR A 172 6.83 0.48 -1.41
CA THR A 172 7.11 0.07 -2.79
C THR A 172 7.90 1.12 -3.54
N GLY A 173 7.60 2.41 -3.34
CA GLY A 173 8.35 3.52 -3.92
C GLY A 173 9.83 3.47 -3.54
N VAL A 174 10.13 3.30 -2.25
CA VAL A 174 11.53 3.18 -1.75
C VAL A 174 12.22 1.95 -2.33
N HIS A 175 11.55 0.79 -2.38
CA HIS A 175 12.13 -0.42 -2.97
C HIS A 175 12.39 -0.25 -4.47
N THR A 176 11.47 0.35 -5.22
CA THR A 176 11.63 0.57 -6.68
C THR A 176 12.83 1.47 -6.99
N VAL A 177 13.03 2.53 -6.19
CA VAL A 177 14.19 3.42 -6.33
C VAL A 177 15.49 2.71 -5.95
N SER A 178 15.47 1.87 -4.92
CA SER A 178 16.65 1.16 -4.40
C SER A 178 17.10 0.02 -5.32
N ASP A 179 16.18 -0.76 -5.87
CA ASP A 179 16.49 -1.99 -6.62
C ASP A 179 17.09 -1.72 -8.00
N ARG A 180 17.10 -0.47 -8.49
CA ARG A 180 17.63 -0.05 -9.81
C ARG A 180 17.27 -0.99 -10.99
N THR A 181 16.35 -1.91 -10.80
CA THR A 181 15.87 -2.80 -11.85
C THR A 181 15.08 -1.95 -12.85
N ARG A 182 15.73 -1.62 -13.96
CA ARG A 182 15.05 -1.05 -15.12
C ARG A 182 14.13 -2.12 -15.69
N ILE A 183 12.92 -2.19 -15.16
CA ILE A 183 11.86 -2.91 -15.85
C ILE A 183 11.70 -2.16 -17.17
N ALA A 184 12.03 -2.83 -18.29
CA ALA A 184 11.85 -2.27 -19.61
C ALA A 184 10.34 -2.23 -19.91
N PHE A 185 9.71 -1.14 -19.47
CA PHE A 185 8.32 -0.90 -19.80
C PHE A 185 8.19 -0.35 -21.21
N ASP A 186 7.24 -0.86 -21.96
CA ASP A 186 6.84 -0.28 -23.22
C ASP A 186 6.22 1.12 -22.96
N ARG A 187 6.96 2.16 -23.33
CA ARG A 187 6.56 3.55 -23.11
C ARG A 187 5.16 3.87 -23.66
N ARG A 188 4.78 3.27 -24.80
CA ARG A 188 3.47 3.49 -25.43
C ARG A 188 2.35 2.93 -24.55
N LYS A 189 2.54 1.74 -24.01
CA LYS A 189 1.56 1.11 -23.10
C LYS A 189 1.40 1.88 -21.80
N ILE A 190 2.50 2.38 -21.22
CA ILE A 190 2.44 3.21 -19.99
C ILE A 190 1.73 4.52 -20.28
N LEU A 191 2.03 5.20 -21.38
CA LEU A 191 1.36 6.45 -21.75
C LEU A 191 -0.13 6.24 -21.99
N ALA A 192 -0.51 5.19 -22.71
CA ALA A 192 -1.92 4.85 -22.93
C ALA A 192 -2.65 4.53 -21.60
N ALA A 193 -2.01 3.75 -20.72
CA ALA A 193 -2.57 3.44 -19.41
C ALA A 193 -2.70 4.68 -18.51
N GLY A 194 -1.69 5.55 -18.50
CA GLY A 194 -1.71 6.82 -17.78
C GLY A 194 -2.79 7.77 -18.30
N LEU A 195 -2.92 7.90 -19.62
CA LEU A 195 -3.99 8.72 -20.23
C LEU A 195 -5.38 8.17 -19.86
N PHE A 196 -5.59 6.86 -20.00
CA PHE A 196 -6.86 6.23 -19.64
C PHE A 196 -7.19 6.40 -18.15
N ALA A 197 -6.18 6.25 -17.27
CA ALA A 197 -6.31 6.50 -15.84
C ALA A 197 -6.71 7.95 -15.55
N THR A 198 -6.02 8.91 -16.15
CA THR A 198 -6.31 10.34 -15.97
C THR A 198 -7.71 10.70 -16.46
N VAL A 199 -8.08 10.26 -17.66
CA VAL A 199 -9.43 10.49 -18.20
C VAL A 199 -10.50 9.89 -17.30
N SER A 200 -10.28 8.65 -16.81
CA SER A 200 -11.23 7.97 -15.91
C SER A 200 -11.40 8.72 -14.57
N ILE A 201 -10.31 9.21 -13.99
CA ILE A 201 -10.35 9.98 -12.74
C ILE A 201 -11.08 11.33 -12.96
N VAL A 202 -10.69 12.06 -13.99
CA VAL A 202 -11.30 13.37 -14.28
C VAL A 202 -12.78 13.24 -14.63
N ALA A 203 -13.15 12.25 -15.45
CA ALA A 203 -14.54 11.98 -15.80
C ALA A 203 -15.39 11.57 -14.60
N THR A 204 -14.78 10.91 -13.59
CA THR A 204 -15.52 10.47 -12.40
C THR A 204 -15.63 11.56 -11.34
N PHE A 205 -14.53 12.23 -11.00
CA PHE A 205 -14.46 13.17 -9.87
C PHE A 205 -14.57 14.64 -10.26
N GLY A 206 -14.53 14.96 -11.56
CA GLY A 206 -14.65 16.32 -12.07
C GLY A 206 -16.08 16.76 -12.42
N GLN A 207 -17.09 15.92 -12.12
CA GLN A 207 -18.50 16.18 -12.42
C GLN A 207 -19.42 15.56 -11.37
N THR A 208 -20.70 16.00 -11.34
CA THR A 208 -21.70 15.55 -10.37
C THR A 208 -22.92 14.88 -11.02
N ASP A 209 -23.03 14.93 -12.34
CA ASP A 209 -24.25 14.50 -13.05
C ASP A 209 -24.39 12.98 -13.13
N TYR A 210 -23.26 12.26 -13.26
CA TYR A 210 -23.27 10.83 -13.47
C TYR A 210 -22.40 10.08 -12.44
N PRO A 211 -22.91 8.99 -11.83
CA PRO A 211 -22.16 8.17 -10.85
C PRO A 211 -21.18 7.23 -11.54
N LEU A 212 -20.13 7.77 -12.19
CA LEU A 212 -19.15 7.01 -12.97
C LEU A 212 -18.07 6.31 -12.12
N LEU A 213 -18.37 5.96 -10.86
CA LEU A 213 -17.43 5.33 -9.91
C LEU A 213 -16.84 4.00 -10.41
N PHE A 214 -17.47 3.36 -11.39
CA PHE A 214 -16.94 2.13 -12.00
C PHE A 214 -15.75 2.38 -12.93
N LEU A 215 -15.60 3.57 -13.52
CA LEU A 215 -14.51 3.86 -14.48
C LEU A 215 -13.11 3.73 -13.85
N PRO A 216 -12.81 4.31 -12.68
CA PRO A 216 -11.51 4.12 -12.04
C PRO A 216 -11.24 2.65 -11.65
N VAL A 217 -12.31 1.84 -11.38
CA VAL A 217 -12.15 0.40 -11.12
C VAL A 217 -11.65 -0.33 -12.37
N VAL A 218 -12.21 -0.02 -13.54
CA VAL A 218 -11.74 -0.59 -14.81
C VAL A 218 -10.33 -0.10 -15.12
N ALA A 219 -10.08 1.19 -14.94
CA ALA A 219 -8.77 1.78 -15.21
C ALA A 219 -7.67 1.18 -14.33
N ILE A 220 -7.92 0.97 -13.02
CA ILE A 220 -6.91 0.40 -12.12
C ILE A 220 -6.58 -1.05 -12.46
N VAL A 221 -7.56 -1.85 -12.89
CA VAL A 221 -7.31 -3.22 -13.38
C VAL A 221 -6.39 -3.16 -14.59
N PHE A 222 -6.69 -2.29 -15.57
CA PHE A 222 -5.87 -2.13 -16.78
C PHE A 222 -4.45 -1.67 -16.46
N VAL A 223 -4.28 -0.65 -15.61
CA VAL A 223 -2.97 -0.16 -15.14
C VAL A 223 -2.20 -1.26 -14.42
N THR A 224 -2.88 -2.07 -13.60
CA THR A 224 -2.28 -3.19 -12.87
C THR A 224 -1.69 -4.24 -13.81
N PHE A 225 -2.38 -4.57 -14.91
CA PHE A 225 -1.86 -5.51 -15.91
C PHE A 225 -0.63 -4.99 -16.64
N ILE A 226 -0.55 -3.68 -16.87
CA ILE A 226 0.58 -3.06 -17.60
C ILE A 226 1.76 -2.78 -16.68
N ALA A 227 1.54 -2.12 -15.55
CA ALA A 227 2.57 -1.58 -14.67
C ALA A 227 2.71 -2.34 -13.33
N GLY A 228 1.95 -3.44 -13.14
CA GLY A 228 2.05 -4.29 -11.95
C GLY A 228 1.72 -3.57 -10.65
N VAL A 229 2.34 -4.02 -9.55
CA VAL A 229 2.12 -3.49 -8.18
C VAL A 229 2.36 -1.98 -8.10
N ALA A 230 3.44 -1.48 -8.70
CA ALA A 230 3.75 -0.06 -8.66
C ALA A 230 2.67 0.79 -9.36
N GLY A 231 2.18 0.35 -10.52
CA GLY A 231 1.09 1.01 -11.23
C GLY A 231 -0.22 1.02 -10.44
N ALA A 232 -0.57 -0.11 -9.84
CA ALA A 232 -1.73 -0.23 -8.95
C ALA A 232 -1.67 0.79 -7.81
N LEU A 233 -0.53 0.89 -7.12
CA LEU A 233 -0.35 1.79 -5.98
C LEU A 233 -0.40 3.27 -6.38
N VAL A 234 0.23 3.63 -7.50
CA VAL A 234 0.13 5.01 -8.04
C VAL A 234 -1.33 5.36 -8.35
N MET A 235 -2.07 4.43 -8.96
CA MET A 235 -3.48 4.64 -9.28
C MET A 235 -4.37 4.73 -8.02
N ILE A 236 -4.16 3.88 -7.00
CA ILE A 236 -4.84 3.97 -5.70
C ILE A 236 -4.62 5.37 -5.09
N CYS A 237 -3.37 5.83 -5.07
CA CYS A 237 -3.02 7.13 -4.53
C CYS A 237 -3.71 8.27 -5.31
N ALA A 238 -3.68 8.23 -6.64
CA ALA A 238 -4.33 9.23 -7.49
C ALA A 238 -5.86 9.28 -7.29
N ILE A 239 -6.52 8.12 -7.24
CA ILE A 239 -7.97 8.02 -6.95
C ILE A 239 -8.27 8.57 -5.55
N THR A 240 -7.46 8.23 -4.55
CA THR A 240 -7.64 8.72 -3.18
C THR A 240 -7.54 10.23 -3.10
N ILE A 241 -6.54 10.83 -3.76
CA ILE A 241 -6.36 12.28 -3.82
C ILE A 241 -7.56 12.92 -4.54
N ALA A 242 -7.95 12.40 -5.69
CA ALA A 242 -9.10 12.93 -6.45
C ALA A 242 -10.41 12.84 -5.66
N ALA A 243 -10.67 11.71 -4.98
CA ALA A 243 -11.84 11.54 -4.12
C ALA A 243 -11.83 12.52 -2.94
N THR A 244 -10.66 12.74 -2.31
CA THR A 244 -10.53 13.71 -1.21
C THR A 244 -10.80 15.13 -1.71
N ILE A 245 -10.20 15.53 -2.84
CA ILE A 245 -10.41 16.86 -3.42
C ILE A 245 -11.89 17.05 -3.80
N SER A 246 -12.51 16.06 -4.44
CA SER A 246 -13.92 16.15 -4.86
C SER A 246 -14.88 16.30 -3.68
N LEU A 247 -14.59 15.68 -2.54
CA LEU A 247 -15.37 15.86 -1.31
C LEU A 247 -15.20 17.27 -0.74
N ILE A 248 -13.97 17.80 -0.73
CA ILE A 248 -13.68 19.14 -0.21
C ILE A 248 -14.30 20.23 -1.10
N VAL A 249 -14.21 20.08 -2.42
CA VAL A 249 -14.73 21.04 -3.41
C VAL A 249 -16.25 20.91 -3.61
N GLY A 250 -16.85 19.79 -3.17
CA GLY A 250 -18.28 19.52 -3.35
C GLY A 250 -18.65 18.93 -4.71
N THR A 251 -17.67 18.48 -5.51
CA THR A 251 -17.88 17.83 -6.83
C THR A 251 -17.94 16.30 -6.72
N SER A 252 -18.34 15.78 -5.55
CA SER A 252 -18.39 14.33 -5.34
C SER A 252 -19.42 13.66 -6.25
N PRO A 253 -19.06 12.59 -6.98
CA PRO A 253 -19.99 11.84 -7.83
C PRO A 253 -21.05 11.05 -7.04
N ILE A 254 -20.97 11.08 -5.70
CA ILE A 254 -21.93 10.44 -4.80
C ILE A 254 -23.07 11.42 -4.52
N THR A 255 -23.95 11.60 -5.49
CA THR A 255 -25.06 12.56 -5.42
C THR A 255 -26.33 11.95 -4.83
N PHE A 256 -26.45 10.61 -4.84
CA PHE A 256 -27.59 9.88 -4.30
C PHE A 256 -27.64 9.81 -2.77
N VAL A 257 -26.60 10.29 -2.08
CA VAL A 257 -26.52 10.40 -0.63
C VAL A 257 -26.48 11.86 -0.24
N SER A 258 -27.44 12.32 0.56
CA SER A 258 -27.52 13.72 1.02
C SER A 258 -26.67 13.99 2.25
N ASP A 259 -26.57 13.02 3.16
CA ASP A 259 -25.83 13.15 4.41
C ASP A 259 -24.32 13.15 4.16
N PRO A 260 -23.59 14.20 4.55
CA PRO A 260 -22.13 14.30 4.39
C PRO A 260 -21.35 13.16 5.04
N LEU A 261 -21.79 12.69 6.21
CA LEU A 261 -21.16 11.59 6.92
C LEU A 261 -21.28 10.28 6.13
N GLN A 262 -22.44 10.00 5.57
CA GLN A 262 -22.67 8.83 4.73
C GLN A 262 -21.89 8.92 3.42
N LYS A 263 -21.71 10.12 2.83
CA LYS A 263 -20.83 10.32 1.66
C LYS A 263 -19.38 9.91 1.96
N ILE A 264 -18.87 10.34 3.12
CA ILE A 264 -17.52 9.93 3.56
C ILE A 264 -17.45 8.40 3.72
N TYR A 265 -18.43 7.78 4.37
CA TYR A 265 -18.45 6.33 4.56
C TYR A 265 -18.52 5.56 3.25
N PHE A 266 -19.31 6.04 2.31
CA PHE A 266 -19.39 5.42 0.99
C PHE A 266 -18.07 5.55 0.22
N THR A 267 -17.44 6.73 0.29
CA THR A 267 -16.12 6.95 -0.34
C THR A 267 -15.05 6.06 0.30
N GLN A 268 -15.05 5.89 1.63
CA GLN A 268 -14.15 4.98 2.31
C GLN A 268 -14.34 3.52 1.86
N PHE A 269 -15.59 3.08 1.74
CA PHE A 269 -15.91 1.75 1.22
C PHE A 269 -15.45 1.57 -0.24
N TYR A 270 -15.65 2.60 -1.06
CA TYR A 270 -15.17 2.63 -2.44
C TYR A 270 -13.64 2.51 -2.51
N LEU A 271 -12.88 3.26 -1.69
CA LEU A 271 -11.43 3.16 -1.64
C LEU A 271 -10.94 1.77 -1.19
N LEU A 272 -11.65 1.15 -0.23
CA LEU A 272 -11.38 -0.22 0.17
C LEU A 272 -11.61 -1.21 -0.98
N THR A 273 -12.66 -1.02 -1.76
CA THR A 273 -12.96 -1.82 -2.95
C THR A 273 -11.86 -1.66 -4.01
N ILE A 274 -11.40 -0.43 -4.27
CA ILE A 274 -10.28 -0.13 -5.16
C ILE A 274 -9.00 -0.86 -4.70
N PHE A 275 -8.67 -0.79 -3.42
CA PHE A 275 -7.53 -1.51 -2.86
C PHE A 275 -7.66 -3.02 -3.06
N ALA A 276 -8.79 -3.59 -2.67
CA ALA A 276 -9.04 -5.05 -2.75
C ALA A 276 -9.06 -5.58 -4.18
N SER A 277 -9.55 -4.78 -5.14
CA SER A 277 -9.61 -5.17 -6.56
C SER A 277 -8.27 -4.98 -7.30
N SER A 278 -7.29 -4.33 -6.72
CA SER A 278 -6.03 -3.98 -7.40
C SER A 278 -4.79 -4.62 -6.78
N LEU A 279 -4.49 -4.36 -5.53
CA LEU A 279 -3.20 -4.77 -4.94
C LEU A 279 -3.05 -6.29 -4.79
N PRO A 280 -4.02 -7.07 -4.28
CA PRO A 280 -3.90 -8.52 -4.23
C PRO A 280 -3.77 -9.18 -5.60
N PRO A 281 -4.58 -8.82 -6.64
CA PRO A 281 -4.37 -9.32 -7.99
C PRO A 281 -3.03 -8.92 -8.60
N ALA A 282 -2.55 -7.69 -8.34
CA ALA A 282 -1.23 -7.24 -8.79
C ALA A 282 -0.10 -8.12 -8.25
N ALA A 283 -0.16 -8.46 -6.96
CA ALA A 283 0.82 -9.33 -6.32
C ALA A 283 0.75 -10.79 -6.84
N LEU A 284 -0.47 -11.31 -7.06
CA LEU A 284 -0.65 -12.63 -7.68
C LEU A 284 -0.04 -12.68 -9.08
N LEU A 285 -0.27 -11.64 -9.87
CA LEU A 285 0.29 -11.50 -11.22
C LEU A 285 1.83 -11.40 -11.18
N ALA A 286 2.38 -10.62 -10.26
CA ALA A 286 3.82 -10.48 -10.07
C ALA A 286 4.46 -11.83 -9.71
N ARG A 287 3.85 -12.57 -8.78
CA ARG A 287 4.30 -13.91 -8.38
C ARG A 287 4.21 -14.93 -9.53
N SER A 288 3.10 -14.93 -10.27
CA SER A 288 2.92 -15.82 -11.45
C SER A 288 3.99 -15.55 -12.51
N ARG A 289 4.27 -14.27 -12.80
CA ARG A 289 5.33 -13.89 -13.75
C ARG A 289 6.72 -14.33 -13.27
N ALA A 290 7.02 -14.16 -11.99
CA ALA A 290 8.30 -14.61 -11.43
C ALA A 290 8.46 -16.13 -11.50
N GLN A 291 7.40 -16.90 -11.24
CA GLN A 291 7.41 -18.37 -11.37
C GLN A 291 7.60 -18.82 -12.82
N MET A 292 6.93 -18.17 -13.78
CA MET A 292 7.11 -18.46 -15.20
C MET A 292 8.55 -18.19 -15.65
N ALA A 293 9.13 -17.05 -15.29
CA ALA A 293 10.52 -16.73 -15.60
C ALA A 293 11.51 -17.73 -14.98
N GLU A 294 11.26 -18.22 -13.77
CA GLU A 294 12.08 -19.26 -13.14
C GLU A 294 11.99 -20.60 -13.89
N ILE A 295 10.78 -20.98 -14.31
CA ILE A 295 10.58 -22.22 -15.11
C ILE A 295 11.30 -22.12 -16.46
N GLU A 296 11.20 -20.98 -17.14
CA GLU A 296 11.90 -20.75 -18.40
C GLU A 296 13.42 -20.81 -18.23
N LEU A 297 13.95 -20.19 -17.17
CA LEU A 297 15.37 -20.23 -16.86
C LEU A 297 15.84 -21.68 -16.59
N ARG A 298 15.10 -22.42 -15.75
CA ARG A 298 15.41 -23.83 -15.46
C ARG A 298 15.36 -24.70 -16.72
N LYS A 299 14.37 -24.46 -17.60
CA LYS A 299 14.27 -25.13 -18.89
C LYS A 299 15.49 -24.83 -19.76
N ALA A 300 15.86 -23.57 -19.90
CA ALA A 300 17.04 -23.18 -20.68
C ALA A 300 18.35 -23.80 -20.15
N GLN A 301 18.51 -23.85 -18.80
CA GLN A 301 19.66 -24.50 -18.17
C GLN A 301 19.67 -26.01 -18.42
N HIS A 302 18.51 -26.67 -18.36
CA HIS A 302 18.38 -28.10 -18.64
C HIS A 302 18.70 -28.41 -20.11
N ASP A 303 18.17 -27.62 -21.05
CA ASP A 303 18.42 -27.78 -22.48
C ASP A 303 19.91 -27.56 -22.81
N ALA A 304 20.53 -26.55 -22.20
CA ALA A 304 21.97 -26.32 -22.33
C ALA A 304 22.82 -27.48 -21.76
N ALA A 305 22.44 -28.03 -20.61
CA ALA A 305 23.14 -29.18 -20.00
C ALA A 305 23.03 -30.44 -20.88
N GLN A 306 21.85 -30.71 -21.47
CA GLN A 306 21.64 -31.81 -22.41
C GLN A 306 22.48 -31.63 -23.67
N ALA A 307 22.49 -30.43 -24.24
CA ALA A 307 23.31 -30.14 -25.44
C ALA A 307 24.80 -30.34 -25.16
N PHE A 308 25.29 -29.90 -23.99
CA PHE A 308 26.69 -30.09 -23.58
C PHE A 308 27.06 -31.53 -23.37
N ALA A 309 26.16 -32.34 -22.77
CA ALA A 309 26.37 -33.75 -22.50
C ALA A 309 26.15 -34.67 -23.72
N HIS A 310 25.70 -34.11 -24.86
CA HIS A 310 25.28 -34.90 -26.05
C HIS A 310 24.24 -35.97 -25.69
N VAL A 311 23.25 -35.63 -24.84
CA VAL A 311 22.18 -36.54 -24.40
C VAL A 311 20.85 -36.10 -24.96
N GLY A 312 20.14 -37.02 -25.59
CA GLY A 312 18.75 -36.82 -25.96
C GLY A 312 17.79 -37.60 -25.07
N HIS A 313 16.56 -37.19 -24.98
CA HIS A 313 15.51 -37.93 -24.30
C HIS A 313 14.28 -38.09 -25.21
N TRP A 314 13.53 -39.16 -24.93
CA TRP A 314 12.26 -39.39 -25.62
C TRP A 314 11.16 -39.72 -24.59
N ARG A 315 9.94 -39.42 -24.93
CA ARG A 315 8.74 -39.70 -24.14
C ARG A 315 7.73 -40.43 -25.01
N TYR A 316 7.18 -41.52 -24.47
CA TYR A 316 6.13 -42.28 -25.13
C TYR A 316 4.84 -42.16 -24.32
N CYS A 317 3.75 -41.71 -24.95
CA CYS A 317 2.44 -41.62 -24.34
C CYS A 317 1.62 -42.91 -24.67
N LEU A 318 1.41 -43.77 -23.68
CA LEU A 318 0.67 -45.02 -23.87
C LEU A 318 -0.82 -44.80 -24.25
N ARG A 319 -1.41 -43.65 -23.86
CA ARG A 319 -2.80 -43.37 -24.15
C ARG A 319 -3.03 -42.98 -25.62
N THR A 320 -2.12 -42.18 -26.17
CA THR A 320 -2.23 -41.63 -27.51
C THR A 320 -1.38 -42.39 -28.55
N ASN A 321 -0.60 -43.34 -28.08
CA ASN A 321 0.36 -44.12 -28.89
C ASN A 321 1.33 -43.21 -29.70
N THR A 322 1.77 -42.12 -29.08
CA THR A 322 2.67 -41.15 -29.72
C THR A 322 3.98 -41.06 -28.96
N SER A 323 5.08 -40.93 -29.71
CA SER A 323 6.40 -40.64 -29.17
C SER A 323 6.79 -39.19 -29.47
N GLN A 324 7.40 -38.55 -28.49
CA GLN A 324 7.98 -37.21 -28.59
C GLN A 324 9.49 -37.34 -28.33
N TRP A 325 10.29 -36.82 -29.22
CA TRP A 325 11.74 -36.82 -29.13
C TRP A 325 12.23 -35.40 -28.85
N SER A 326 13.26 -35.28 -28.02
CA SER A 326 13.90 -33.96 -27.81
C SER A 326 14.82 -33.61 -28.97
N ASP A 327 15.11 -32.31 -29.15
CA ASP A 327 16.04 -31.83 -30.15
C ASP A 327 17.43 -32.48 -30.01
N GLY A 328 17.84 -32.83 -28.80
CA GLY A 328 19.07 -33.56 -28.55
C GLY A 328 19.11 -34.98 -29.13
N MET A 329 17.93 -35.64 -29.28
CA MET A 329 17.86 -36.95 -29.98
C MET A 329 18.07 -36.86 -31.50
N PHE A 330 17.79 -35.71 -32.06
CA PHE A 330 18.05 -35.48 -33.51
C PHE A 330 19.47 -34.98 -33.76
N ALA A 331 20.20 -34.55 -32.74
CA ALA A 331 21.57 -34.05 -32.83
C ALA A 331 22.64 -35.12 -32.55
N ILE A 332 22.25 -36.33 -32.11
CA ILE A 332 23.08 -37.49 -31.92
C ILE A 332 23.05 -38.39 -33.17
#